data_84dda498f0fa1d9886afd640c982979d
#
_entry.id   84dda498f0fa1d9886afd640c982979d
#
_cell.length_a   1.000
_cell.length_b   1.000
_cell.length_c   1.000
_cell.angle_alpha   90.00
_cell.angle_beta   90.00
_cell.angle_gamma   90.00
#
_symmetry.space_group_name_H-M   'P 1'
#
loop_
_entity.id
_entity.type
_entity.pdbx_description
1 polymer ?
#
loop_
_entity_poly.entity_id
_entity_poly.type
_entity_poly.pdbx_seq_one_letter_code
_entity_poly.pdbx_strand_id
1 'polypeptide(L)'
;MLNTLLSPWPSFTQKESAAVSRVLLSKKVNYWTGTECRDFEVEFAAWADCSYAVALMNGTVALDLAFKALDIGVGDEVIVTSRTFLASVSSIVNTGAVPIFADVSKDSQNITPEFVSEKITKKTKA
;
A
#
# COMPACT_ATOMS: atom_id res chain seq x y z
N MET A 1 16.32 -19.59 19.78
CA MET A 1 16.76 -18.50 18.88
C MET A 1 16.30 -18.85 17.48
N LEU A 2 15.38 -18.09 16.92
CA LEU A 2 15.01 -18.23 15.52
C LEU A 2 16.22 -17.76 14.69
N ASN A 3 16.90 -18.71 14.07
CA ASN A 3 17.98 -18.43 13.12
C ASN A 3 17.32 -17.97 11.81
N THR A 4 16.90 -16.72 11.78
CA THR A 4 16.26 -16.14 10.59
C THR A 4 17.34 -15.90 9.55
N LEU A 5 17.39 -16.75 8.53
CA LEU A 5 18.18 -16.58 7.31
C LEU A 5 17.67 -15.42 6.43
N LEU A 6 17.19 -14.35 7.08
CA LEU A 6 16.78 -13.15 6.37
C LEU A 6 18.02 -12.34 6.00
N SER A 7 18.10 -11.95 4.76
CA SER A 7 19.12 -11.02 4.30
C SER A 7 19.06 -9.70 5.09
N PRO A 8 20.21 -9.07 5.40
CA PRO A 8 20.21 -7.78 6.05
C PRO A 8 19.45 -6.74 5.18
N TRP A 9 18.78 -5.81 5.85
CA TRP A 9 18.11 -4.70 5.19
C TRP A 9 18.96 -3.42 5.23
N PRO A 10 19.16 -2.70 4.12
CA PRO A 10 18.78 -3.06 2.74
C PRO A 10 19.72 -4.13 2.15
N SER A 11 19.21 -4.93 1.21
CA SER A 11 19.96 -5.99 0.54
C SER A 11 19.68 -5.92 -0.97
N PHE A 12 20.72 -5.61 -1.73
CA PHE A 12 20.66 -5.53 -3.19
C PHE A 12 21.69 -6.45 -3.83
N THR A 13 21.31 -7.06 -4.94
CA THR A 13 22.14 -7.95 -5.72
C THR A 13 22.78 -7.23 -6.91
N GLN A 14 23.79 -7.85 -7.52
CA GLN A 14 24.38 -7.37 -8.78
C GLN A 14 23.34 -7.30 -9.92
N LYS A 15 22.34 -8.20 -9.90
CA LYS A 15 21.26 -8.20 -10.91
C LYS A 15 20.42 -6.94 -10.81
N GLU A 16 20.06 -6.50 -9.60
CA GLU A 16 19.29 -5.26 -9.38
C GLU A 16 20.11 -4.03 -9.76
N SER A 17 21.38 -3.99 -9.34
CA SER A 17 22.30 -2.90 -9.72
C SER A 17 22.45 -2.78 -11.24
N ALA A 18 22.62 -3.89 -11.95
CA ALA A 18 22.73 -3.91 -13.39
C ALA A 18 21.44 -3.45 -14.09
N ALA A 19 20.27 -3.83 -13.55
CA ALA A 19 18.97 -3.40 -14.07
C ALA A 19 18.79 -1.88 -13.96
N VAL A 20 19.08 -1.30 -12.80
CA VAL A 20 19.01 0.16 -12.60
C VAL A 20 20.00 0.88 -13.50
N SER A 21 21.24 0.41 -13.60
CA SER A 21 22.26 1.00 -14.49
C SER A 21 21.83 0.98 -15.95
N ARG A 22 21.21 -0.09 -16.44
CA ARG A 22 20.67 -0.20 -17.79
C ARG A 22 19.61 0.89 -18.06
N VAL A 23 18.69 1.11 -17.10
CA VAL A 23 17.65 2.15 -17.24
C VAL A 23 18.29 3.54 -17.32
N LEU A 24 19.21 3.86 -16.44
CA LEU A 24 19.91 5.15 -16.43
C LEU A 24 20.67 5.40 -17.73
N LEU A 25 21.42 4.41 -18.22
CA LEU A 25 22.21 4.52 -19.45
C LEU A 25 21.34 4.60 -20.71
N SER A 26 20.12 4.08 -20.68
CA SER A 26 19.16 4.20 -21.77
C SER A 26 18.68 5.63 -22.01
N LYS A 27 18.81 6.52 -21.02
CA LYS A 27 18.24 7.89 -20.99
C LYS A 27 16.71 7.94 -21.09
N LYS A 28 16.02 6.81 -20.94
CA LYS A 28 14.56 6.67 -20.96
C LYS A 28 14.05 6.36 -19.56
N VAL A 29 14.24 7.30 -18.63
CA VAL A 29 14.12 7.09 -17.18
C VAL A 29 12.76 7.45 -16.58
N ASN A 30 11.82 7.93 -17.39
CA ASN A 30 10.49 8.33 -16.89
C ASN A 30 9.37 7.53 -17.57
N TYR A 31 8.17 7.64 -17.05
CA TYR A 31 6.99 6.90 -17.51
C TYR A 31 6.67 7.12 -19.00
N TRP A 32 6.94 8.32 -19.53
CA TRP A 32 6.59 8.71 -20.90
C TRP A 32 7.59 8.19 -21.95
N THR A 33 8.86 8.11 -21.58
CA THR A 33 9.94 7.74 -22.52
C THR A 33 10.46 6.33 -22.30
N GLY A 34 10.33 5.80 -21.07
CA GLY A 34 10.68 4.43 -20.73
C GLY A 34 9.47 3.49 -20.78
N THR A 35 9.70 2.20 -20.54
CA THR A 35 8.65 1.17 -20.46
C THR A 35 8.57 0.51 -19.09
N GLU A 36 9.60 0.62 -18.26
CA GLU A 36 9.76 -0.13 -16.99
C GLU A 36 8.52 -0.05 -16.08
N CYS A 37 7.92 1.13 -15.90
CA CYS A 37 6.72 1.26 -15.08
C CYS A 37 5.50 0.58 -15.71
N ARG A 38 5.32 0.72 -17.03
CA ARG A 38 4.20 0.07 -17.75
C ARG A 38 4.34 -1.44 -17.79
N ASP A 39 5.55 -1.93 -17.98
CA ASP A 39 5.86 -3.35 -17.95
C ASP A 39 5.58 -3.92 -16.54
N PHE A 40 6.00 -3.19 -15.49
CA PHE A 40 5.69 -3.53 -14.10
C PHE A 40 4.18 -3.56 -13.83
N GLU A 41 3.41 -2.58 -14.32
CA GLU A 41 1.96 -2.55 -14.16
C GLU A 41 1.29 -3.79 -14.78
N VAL A 42 1.72 -4.19 -15.97
CA VAL A 42 1.20 -5.40 -16.64
C VAL A 42 1.58 -6.66 -15.88
N GLU A 43 2.84 -6.81 -15.48
CA GLU A 43 3.31 -7.97 -14.73
C GLU A 43 2.64 -8.07 -13.36
N PHE A 44 2.50 -6.95 -12.65
CA PHE A 44 1.86 -6.92 -11.34
C PHE A 44 0.36 -7.21 -11.41
N ALA A 45 -0.34 -6.68 -12.40
CA ALA A 45 -1.75 -6.98 -12.63
C ALA A 45 -1.96 -8.48 -12.86
N ALA A 46 -1.13 -9.11 -13.70
CA ALA A 46 -1.17 -10.54 -13.97
C ALA A 46 -0.86 -11.37 -12.71
N TRP A 47 0.14 -10.97 -11.91
CA TRP A 47 0.50 -11.64 -10.67
C TRP A 47 -0.61 -11.56 -9.60
N ALA A 48 -1.27 -10.39 -9.49
CA ALA A 48 -2.34 -10.14 -8.54
C ALA A 48 -3.73 -10.63 -9.01
N ASP A 49 -3.82 -11.25 -10.19
CA ASP A 49 -5.08 -11.67 -10.83
C ASP A 49 -6.09 -10.51 -10.94
N CYS A 50 -5.60 -9.34 -11.31
CA CYS A 50 -6.39 -8.13 -11.52
C CYS A 50 -6.33 -7.70 -12.98
N SER A 51 -7.38 -6.97 -13.43
CA SER A 51 -7.41 -6.45 -14.80
C SER A 51 -6.40 -5.35 -15.06
N TYR A 52 -6.08 -4.55 -14.03
CA TYR A 52 -5.19 -3.39 -14.14
C TYR A 52 -4.39 -3.19 -12.85
N ALA A 53 -3.22 -2.59 -13.00
CA ALA A 53 -2.42 -2.04 -11.91
C ALA A 53 -1.92 -0.65 -12.31
N VAL A 54 -1.67 0.20 -11.32
CA VAL A 54 -1.14 1.55 -11.51
C VAL A 54 0.05 1.73 -10.57
N ALA A 55 1.21 1.99 -11.13
CA ALA A 55 2.42 2.24 -10.35
C ALA A 55 2.40 3.67 -9.79
N LEU A 56 2.61 3.78 -8.50
CA LEU A 56 2.66 5.06 -7.76
C LEU A 56 3.99 5.19 -7.03
N MET A 57 4.33 6.40 -6.63
CA MET A 57 5.65 6.70 -6.05
C MET A 57 5.89 6.01 -4.70
N ASN A 58 4.84 5.70 -3.94
CA ASN A 58 4.92 4.98 -2.66
C ASN A 58 3.53 4.54 -2.17
N GLY A 59 3.50 3.72 -1.12
CA GLY A 59 2.27 3.18 -0.54
C GLY A 59 1.36 4.24 0.10
N THR A 60 1.89 5.34 0.62
CA THR A 60 1.07 6.43 1.17
C THR A 60 0.20 7.06 0.10
N VAL A 61 0.80 7.42 -1.05
CA VAL A 61 0.06 7.96 -2.19
C VAL A 61 -0.91 6.94 -2.77
N ALA A 62 -0.56 5.64 -2.70
CA ALA A 62 -1.46 4.58 -3.13
C ALA A 62 -2.73 4.52 -2.26
N LEU A 63 -2.62 4.67 -0.94
CA LEU A 63 -3.76 4.76 -0.05
C LEU A 63 -4.59 6.02 -0.29
N ASP A 64 -3.94 7.18 -0.43
CA ASP A 64 -4.65 8.45 -0.72
C ASP A 64 -5.46 8.34 -2.01
N LEU A 65 -4.87 7.77 -3.06
CA LEU A 65 -5.55 7.60 -4.34
C LEU A 65 -6.66 6.56 -4.29
N ALA A 66 -6.46 5.46 -3.55
CA ALA A 66 -7.48 4.42 -3.37
C ALA A 66 -8.73 4.99 -2.68
N PHE A 67 -8.59 5.73 -1.59
CA PHE A 67 -9.72 6.36 -0.91
C PHE A 67 -10.43 7.38 -1.81
N LYS A 68 -9.67 8.15 -2.57
CA LYS A 68 -10.24 9.10 -3.54
C LYS A 68 -10.99 8.39 -4.67
N ALA A 69 -10.47 7.28 -5.17
CA ALA A 69 -11.12 6.49 -6.22
C ALA A 69 -12.41 5.81 -5.75
N LEU A 70 -12.50 5.52 -4.44
CA LEU A 70 -13.70 4.98 -3.78
C LEU A 70 -14.68 6.05 -3.31
N ASP A 71 -14.40 7.33 -3.61
CA ASP A 71 -15.19 8.48 -3.17
C ASP A 71 -15.43 8.51 -1.64
N ILE A 72 -14.38 8.19 -0.88
CA ILE A 72 -14.38 8.25 0.58
C ILE A 72 -14.01 9.67 1.01
N GLY A 73 -14.83 10.28 1.87
CA GLY A 73 -14.65 11.68 2.26
C GLY A 73 -15.40 12.09 3.52
N VAL A 74 -15.73 13.38 3.59
CA VAL A 74 -16.41 13.99 4.74
C VAL A 74 -17.74 13.28 5.04
N GLY A 75 -17.89 12.83 6.27
CA GLY A 75 -19.09 12.12 6.74
C GLY A 75 -18.95 10.59 6.74
N ASP A 76 -17.93 10.05 6.06
CA ASP A 76 -17.62 8.63 6.03
C ASP A 76 -16.72 8.23 7.19
N GLU A 77 -16.76 6.96 7.56
CA GLU A 77 -15.91 6.31 8.55
C GLU A 77 -15.09 5.19 7.89
N VAL A 78 -13.80 5.13 8.24
CA VAL A 78 -12.88 4.07 7.80
C VAL A 78 -12.28 3.40 9.02
N ILE A 79 -12.45 2.07 9.11
CA ILE A 79 -11.92 1.28 10.23
C ILE A 79 -10.44 1.01 9.99
N VAL A 80 -9.63 1.28 11.00
CA VAL A 80 -8.17 1.10 10.95
C VAL A 80 -7.66 0.67 12.31
N THR A 81 -6.56 -0.10 12.34
CA THR A 81 -5.88 -0.39 13.61
C THR A 81 -4.96 0.76 14.03
N SER A 82 -4.81 0.99 15.33
CA SER A 82 -3.83 1.94 15.88
C SER A 82 -2.39 1.41 15.80
N ARG A 83 -2.22 0.10 15.65
CA ARG A 83 -0.91 -0.54 15.49
C ARG A 83 -0.53 -0.65 14.02
N THR A 84 -0.15 0.46 13.42
CA THR A 84 0.18 0.54 12.00
C THR A 84 1.15 1.68 11.71
N PHE A 85 1.61 1.78 10.48
CA PHE A 85 2.34 2.94 10.00
C PHE A 85 1.38 4.13 9.88
N LEU A 86 1.87 5.33 10.21
CA LEU A 86 1.07 6.56 10.26
C LEU A 86 0.25 6.81 8.98
N ALA A 87 0.77 6.43 7.81
CA ALA A 87 0.10 6.63 6.54
C ALA A 87 -1.29 5.98 6.47
N SER A 88 -1.50 4.84 7.14
CA SER A 88 -2.81 4.18 7.17
C SER A 88 -3.90 5.07 7.78
N VAL A 89 -3.54 5.88 8.76
CA VAL A 89 -4.48 6.80 9.42
C VAL A 89 -4.50 8.16 8.73
N SER A 90 -3.33 8.71 8.36
CA SER A 90 -3.26 10.04 7.74
C SER A 90 -3.95 10.08 6.38
N SER A 91 -3.91 9.01 5.59
CA SER A 91 -4.63 8.94 4.32
C SER A 91 -6.15 9.02 4.50
N ILE A 92 -6.69 8.45 5.58
CA ILE A 92 -8.11 8.60 5.94
C ILE A 92 -8.42 10.07 6.26
N VAL A 93 -7.63 10.67 7.15
CA VAL A 93 -7.82 12.07 7.57
C VAL A 93 -7.70 13.03 6.39
N ASN A 94 -6.79 12.78 5.46
CA ASN A 94 -6.58 13.61 4.26
C ASN A 94 -7.80 13.68 3.35
N THR A 95 -8.68 12.67 3.37
CA THR A 95 -9.95 12.70 2.62
C THR A 95 -11.07 13.47 3.33
N GLY A 96 -10.88 13.80 4.60
CA GLY A 96 -11.92 14.36 5.48
C GLY A 96 -12.80 13.29 6.13
N ALA A 97 -12.54 12.01 5.91
CA ALA A 97 -13.20 10.90 6.60
C ALA A 97 -12.69 10.74 8.04
N VAL A 98 -13.45 10.03 8.86
CA VAL A 98 -13.13 9.80 10.27
C VAL A 98 -12.49 8.41 10.44
N PRO A 99 -11.24 8.31 10.95
CA PRO A 99 -10.65 7.02 11.29
C PRO A 99 -11.32 6.46 12.55
N ILE A 100 -11.83 5.24 12.44
CA ILE A 100 -12.41 4.49 13.58
C ILE A 100 -11.44 3.40 13.97
N PHE A 101 -10.89 3.48 15.17
CA PHE A 101 -9.87 2.54 15.62
C PHE A 101 -10.48 1.22 16.08
N ALA A 102 -10.05 0.13 15.47
CA ALA A 102 -10.26 -1.24 15.94
C ALA A 102 -8.98 -1.78 16.58
N ASP A 103 -9.14 -2.54 17.64
CA ASP A 103 -8.01 -3.13 18.36
C ASP A 103 -7.41 -4.32 17.60
N VAL A 104 -6.30 -4.82 18.11
CA VAL A 104 -5.60 -6.00 17.58
C VAL A 104 -5.70 -7.17 18.55
N SER A 105 -5.68 -8.38 18.01
CA SER A 105 -5.57 -9.59 18.83
C SER A 105 -4.28 -9.56 19.64
N LYS A 106 -4.36 -9.92 20.92
CA LYS A 106 -3.21 -9.99 21.82
C LYS A 106 -2.15 -10.97 21.34
N ASP A 107 -2.57 -12.06 20.71
CA ASP A 107 -1.68 -13.14 20.28
C ASP A 107 -1.05 -12.87 18.90
N SER A 108 -1.88 -12.56 17.91
CA SER A 108 -1.40 -12.31 16.54
C SER A 108 -0.89 -10.89 16.30
N GLN A 109 -1.28 -9.94 17.16
CA GLN A 109 -0.99 -8.52 17.02
C GLN A 109 -1.54 -7.90 15.72
N ASN A 110 -2.50 -8.57 15.09
CA ASN A 110 -3.20 -8.12 13.90
C ASN A 110 -4.65 -7.75 14.21
N ILE A 111 -5.23 -6.88 13.39
CA ILE A 111 -6.66 -6.58 13.38
C ILE A 111 -7.44 -7.86 13.04
N THR A 112 -8.59 -8.08 13.69
CA THR A 112 -9.41 -9.26 13.46
C THR A 112 -10.84 -8.90 13.08
N PRO A 113 -11.58 -9.81 12.41
CA PRO A 113 -12.97 -9.57 12.04
C PRO A 113 -13.87 -9.20 13.23
N GLU A 114 -13.60 -9.77 14.40
CA GLU A 114 -14.37 -9.52 15.63
C GLU A 114 -14.25 -8.05 16.05
N PHE A 115 -13.01 -7.53 16.14
CA PHE A 115 -12.77 -6.13 16.50
C PHE A 115 -13.26 -5.15 15.44
N VAL A 116 -13.22 -5.55 14.15
CA VAL A 116 -13.79 -4.75 13.07
C VAL A 116 -15.31 -4.70 13.19
N SER A 117 -15.98 -5.84 13.41
CA SER A 117 -17.43 -5.92 13.45
C SER A 117 -18.06 -5.05 14.53
N GLU A 118 -17.37 -4.90 15.69
CA GLU A 118 -17.79 -4.01 16.77
C GLU A 118 -17.78 -2.52 16.42
N LYS A 119 -17.05 -2.15 15.38
CA LYS A 119 -16.85 -0.76 14.96
C LYS A 119 -17.65 -0.36 13.72
N ILE A 120 -18.33 -1.31 13.07
CA ILE A 120 -19.12 -1.04 11.89
C ILE A 120 -20.35 -0.19 12.25
N THR A 121 -20.54 0.89 11.55
CA THR A 121 -21.70 1.78 11.62
C THR A 121 -22.33 1.96 10.23
N LYS A 122 -23.42 2.73 10.18
CA LYS A 122 -24.04 3.11 8.88
C LYS A 122 -23.15 4.03 8.03
N LYS A 123 -22.11 4.62 8.63
CA LYS A 123 -21.16 5.51 7.95
C LYS A 123 -19.88 4.81 7.51
N THR A 124 -19.69 3.56 7.95
CA THR A 124 -18.51 2.79 7.58
C THR A 124 -18.50 2.51 6.08
N LYS A 125 -17.43 2.92 5.40
CA LYS A 125 -17.20 2.76 3.96
C LYS A 125 -16.08 1.77 3.66
N ALA A 126 -15.06 1.67 4.53
CA ALA A 126 -13.91 0.79 4.38
C ALA A 126 -13.33 0.41 5.75
#